data_b0eb55194c7b4c88596276859506237d
#
_entry.id   b0eb55194c7b4c88596276859506237d
#
_cell.length_a   1.000
_cell.length_b   1.000
_cell.length_c   1.000
_cell.angle_alpha   90.00
_cell.angle_beta   90.00
_cell.angle_gamma   90.00
#
_symmetry.space_group_name_H-M   'P 1'
#
loop_
_entity.id
_entity.type
_entity.pdbx_description
1 polymer ?
#
loop_
_entity_poly.entity_id
_entity_poly.type
_entity_poly.pdbx_seq_one_letter_code
_entity_poly.pdbx_strand_id
1 'polypeptide(L)'
;MKRSNLPLVAVLVGAALLTGACSQDTSTTAPPSEDPGLGHIHGLGVDPADDSLYVATHFGLFRVKSDGEPSRVADRYQDTMAFTVVGPGHFLGSGHPDLREDLPAHLGLIESTDAGESWSPLALQGEADFHILEPAGDALYAYDATSGRLLRTEDRKSFDEVFQGPLISVAAVDGSVALIATDGDGQLHSIDAISGETRELGGPSTMYLDTTPDGTLAGIDPDGVVRVSTDTGRAWREVGSIDGQPAAFTISAQCRRPRKNERRRPRS
;
A
#
# COMPACT_ATOMS: atom_id res chain seq x y z
N MET A 1 10.73 49.91 66.54
CA MET A 1 11.51 49.11 65.59
C MET A 1 11.57 47.68 66.13
N LYS A 2 10.72 46.78 65.62
CA LYS A 2 10.69 45.37 66.05
C LYS A 2 11.35 44.52 64.97
N ARG A 3 12.43 43.84 65.33
CA ARG A 3 13.07 42.83 64.47
C ARG A 3 12.34 41.49 64.70
N SER A 4 11.76 40.95 63.64
CA SER A 4 11.21 39.62 63.64
C SER A 4 12.24 38.65 63.09
N ASN A 5 12.65 37.68 63.86
CA ASN A 5 13.48 36.55 63.48
C ASN A 5 12.61 35.52 62.82
N LEU A 6 12.92 35.12 61.55
CA LEU A 6 12.43 33.94 60.96
C LEU A 6 13.43 32.79 61.14
N PRO A 7 12.98 31.59 61.46
CA PRO A 7 13.86 30.42 61.54
C PRO A 7 14.20 29.87 60.17
N LEU A 8 15.47 29.55 59.98
CA LEU A 8 16.05 28.88 58.84
C LEU A 8 15.65 27.40 58.88
N VAL A 9 14.80 26.98 57.92
CA VAL A 9 14.50 25.58 57.72
C VAL A 9 15.49 25.03 56.67
N ALA A 10 16.41 24.20 57.15
CA ALA A 10 17.31 23.44 56.27
C ALA A 10 16.56 22.25 55.68
N VAL A 11 16.31 22.27 54.37
CA VAL A 11 15.80 21.13 53.62
C VAL A 11 17.00 20.36 53.06
N LEU A 12 17.22 19.18 53.60
CA LEU A 12 18.16 18.19 53.03
C LEU A 12 17.51 17.56 51.79
N VAL A 13 17.99 17.95 50.61
CA VAL A 13 17.63 17.27 49.36
C VAL A 13 18.56 16.08 49.20
N GLY A 14 18.05 14.88 49.44
CA GLY A 14 18.73 13.63 49.13
C GLY A 14 18.77 13.45 47.63
N ALA A 15 19.95 13.47 47.01
CA ALA A 15 20.17 13.12 45.62
C ALA A 15 20.04 11.59 45.47
N ALA A 16 18.89 11.11 45.03
CA ALA A 16 18.75 9.75 44.55
C ALA A 16 19.37 9.67 43.13
N LEU A 17 20.53 9.06 43.04
CA LEU A 17 21.14 8.66 41.77
C LEU A 17 20.27 7.55 41.17
N LEU A 18 19.37 7.94 40.28
CA LEU A 18 18.71 7.02 39.33
C LEU A 18 19.73 6.67 38.25
N THR A 19 20.38 5.53 38.39
CA THR A 19 21.10 4.88 37.29
C THR A 19 20.04 4.42 36.31
N GLY A 20 19.79 5.25 35.29
CA GLY A 20 19.02 4.85 34.12
C GLY A 20 19.80 3.75 33.38
N ALA A 21 19.38 2.51 33.56
CA ALA A 21 19.73 1.44 32.66
C ALA A 21 19.11 1.80 31.31
N CYS A 22 19.92 2.22 30.34
CA CYS A 22 19.56 2.14 28.94
C CYS A 22 19.38 0.67 28.60
N SER A 23 18.15 0.19 28.63
CA SER A 23 17.80 -1.04 27.93
C SER A 23 18.06 -0.76 26.46
N GLN A 24 19.18 -1.26 25.96
CA GLN A 24 19.32 -1.51 24.54
C GLN A 24 18.30 -2.61 24.24
N ASP A 25 17.21 -2.27 23.57
CA ASP A 25 16.38 -3.22 22.90
C ASP A 25 17.26 -3.95 21.88
N THR A 26 17.85 -5.02 22.32
CA THR A 26 18.36 -6.06 21.43
C THR A 26 17.12 -6.64 20.78
N SER A 27 16.83 -6.20 19.55
CA SER A 27 15.87 -6.83 18.68
C SER A 27 16.21 -8.33 18.62
N THR A 28 15.43 -9.12 19.35
CA THR A 28 15.56 -10.56 19.33
C THR A 28 15.14 -11.04 17.95
N THR A 29 16.08 -11.57 17.19
CA THR A 29 15.90 -12.22 15.89
C THR A 29 15.17 -13.57 15.98
N ALA A 30 14.37 -13.79 17.02
CA ALA A 30 13.52 -14.97 17.12
C ALA A 30 12.20 -14.65 16.41
N PRO A 31 11.69 -15.59 15.58
CA PRO A 31 10.35 -15.45 15.04
C PRO A 31 9.34 -15.28 16.19
N PRO A 32 8.26 -14.53 16.01
CA PRO A 32 7.25 -14.35 17.04
C PRO A 32 6.78 -15.73 17.50
N SER A 33 6.58 -15.89 18.81
CA SER A 33 6.15 -17.15 19.43
C SER A 33 4.73 -17.58 19.00
N GLU A 34 3.98 -16.65 18.41
CA GLU A 34 2.67 -16.86 17.78
C GLU A 34 2.65 -16.11 16.45
N ASP A 35 1.89 -16.62 15.47
CA ASP A 35 1.72 -15.94 14.17
C ASP A 35 1.07 -14.57 14.40
N PRO A 36 1.70 -13.45 14.00
CA PRO A 36 1.16 -12.11 14.18
C PRO A 36 -0.10 -11.84 13.33
N GLY A 37 -0.47 -12.76 12.45
CA GLY A 37 -1.59 -12.59 11.53
C GLY A 37 -1.28 -11.62 10.40
N LEU A 38 -2.32 -10.90 9.91
CA LEU A 38 -2.18 -9.96 8.81
C LEU A 38 -1.41 -8.68 9.19
N GLY A 39 -1.65 -8.15 10.39
CA GLY A 39 -1.13 -6.83 10.77
C GLY A 39 -1.68 -5.71 9.88
N HIS A 40 -0.87 -4.69 9.59
CA HIS A 40 -1.24 -3.59 8.72
C HIS A 40 -1.20 -4.02 7.24
N ILE A 41 -2.21 -3.62 6.47
CA ILE A 41 -2.34 -3.93 5.04
C ILE A 41 -1.81 -2.76 4.21
N HIS A 42 -0.97 -3.05 3.22
CA HIS A 42 -0.35 -2.07 2.33
C HIS A 42 -0.86 -2.16 0.89
N GLY A 43 -1.31 -3.34 0.45
CA GLY A 43 -1.74 -3.53 -0.93
C GLY A 43 -2.67 -4.72 -1.10
N LEU A 44 -3.48 -4.65 -2.14
CA LEU A 44 -4.42 -5.68 -2.53
C LEU A 44 -4.26 -5.96 -4.02
N GLY A 45 -4.46 -7.22 -4.41
CA GLY A 45 -4.49 -7.59 -5.81
C GLY A 45 -5.28 -8.88 -6.03
N VAL A 46 -5.98 -8.99 -7.15
CA VAL A 46 -6.71 -10.20 -7.53
C VAL A 46 -5.95 -10.92 -8.62
N ASP A 47 -5.58 -12.18 -8.37
CA ASP A 47 -4.90 -13.01 -9.37
C ASP A 47 -5.90 -13.47 -10.45
N PRO A 48 -5.70 -13.12 -11.72
CA PRO A 48 -6.58 -13.55 -12.80
C PRO A 48 -6.50 -15.07 -13.10
N ALA A 49 -5.54 -15.79 -12.50
CA ALA A 49 -5.44 -17.24 -12.65
C ALA A 49 -6.62 -17.98 -12.01
N ASP A 50 -7.09 -17.51 -10.84
CA ASP A 50 -8.09 -18.23 -10.05
C ASP A 50 -9.02 -17.34 -9.19
N ASP A 51 -8.98 -16.03 -9.42
CA ASP A 51 -9.77 -15.02 -8.72
C ASP A 51 -9.44 -14.93 -7.20
N SER A 52 -8.30 -15.44 -6.75
CA SER A 52 -7.85 -15.29 -5.36
C SER A 52 -7.44 -13.84 -5.11
N LEU A 53 -7.85 -13.31 -3.95
CA LEU A 53 -7.37 -12.03 -3.44
C LEU A 53 -6.03 -12.25 -2.73
N TYR A 54 -5.03 -11.45 -3.09
CA TYR A 54 -3.76 -11.36 -2.37
C TYR A 54 -3.72 -10.07 -1.55
N VAL A 55 -3.17 -10.16 -0.35
CA VAL A 55 -3.10 -9.08 0.63
C VAL A 55 -1.66 -8.93 1.08
N ALA A 56 -1.03 -7.84 0.69
CA ALA A 56 0.33 -7.47 1.10
C ALA A 56 0.29 -6.76 2.44
N THR A 57 1.14 -7.21 3.38
CA THR A 57 1.10 -6.76 4.77
C THR A 57 2.50 -6.63 5.37
N HIS A 58 2.59 -6.06 6.61
CA HIS A 58 3.83 -6.08 7.40
C HIS A 58 4.39 -7.47 7.68
N PHE A 59 3.55 -8.51 7.62
CA PHE A 59 3.94 -9.85 8.02
C PHE A 59 3.82 -10.86 6.87
N GLY A 60 4.04 -10.41 5.65
CA GLY A 60 4.08 -11.22 4.45
C GLY A 60 2.91 -11.00 3.51
N LEU A 61 2.88 -11.82 2.47
CA LEU A 61 1.79 -11.88 1.52
C LEU A 61 0.79 -12.95 1.97
N PHE A 62 -0.49 -12.60 1.99
CA PHE A 62 -1.56 -13.54 2.30
C PHE A 62 -2.45 -13.76 1.09
N ARG A 63 -2.92 -14.98 0.94
CA ARG A 63 -3.91 -15.37 -0.06
C ARG A 63 -5.25 -15.61 0.61
N VAL A 64 -6.31 -15.00 0.08
CA VAL A 64 -7.69 -15.20 0.49
C VAL A 64 -8.46 -15.80 -0.66
N LYS A 65 -8.88 -17.06 -0.52
CA LYS A 65 -9.78 -17.71 -1.48
C LYS A 65 -11.21 -17.27 -1.23
N SER A 66 -12.07 -17.37 -2.23
CA SER A 66 -13.46 -16.88 -2.19
C SER A 66 -14.34 -17.47 -1.05
N ASP A 67 -13.88 -18.50 -0.39
CA ASP A 67 -14.57 -19.28 0.67
C ASP A 67 -13.68 -19.56 1.89
N GLY A 68 -12.50 -18.95 1.98
CA GLY A 68 -11.50 -19.31 2.98
C GLY A 68 -11.00 -18.16 3.84
N GLU A 69 -10.39 -18.54 4.94
CA GLU A 69 -9.62 -17.65 5.80
C GLU A 69 -8.33 -17.23 5.10
N PRO A 70 -7.77 -16.04 5.40
CA PRO A 70 -6.48 -15.62 4.91
C PRO A 70 -5.39 -16.62 5.30
N SER A 71 -4.58 -17.04 4.36
CA SER A 71 -3.42 -17.89 4.60
C SER A 71 -2.15 -17.22 4.07
N ARG A 72 -1.07 -17.23 4.88
CA ARG A 72 0.22 -16.70 4.46
C ARG A 72 0.75 -17.51 3.29
N VAL A 73 1.25 -16.82 2.28
CA VAL A 73 1.96 -17.45 1.14
C VAL A 73 3.37 -17.73 1.59
N ALA A 74 3.81 -18.97 1.44
CA ALA A 74 5.07 -19.49 1.99
C ALA A 74 5.20 -19.23 3.51
N ASP A 75 6.31 -19.60 4.13
CA ASP A 75 6.65 -19.21 5.50
C ASP A 75 7.57 -17.98 5.46
N ARG A 76 7.06 -16.85 4.94
CA ARG A 76 7.83 -15.64 4.74
C ARG A 76 7.15 -14.44 5.37
N TYR A 77 7.87 -13.73 6.25
CA TYR A 77 7.41 -12.57 7.00
C TYR A 77 7.99 -11.26 6.44
N GLN A 78 8.07 -11.18 5.13
CA GLN A 78 8.50 -9.99 4.42
C GLN A 78 7.50 -8.86 4.64
N ASP A 79 7.99 -7.68 5.02
CA ASP A 79 7.15 -6.47 5.05
C ASP A 79 6.97 -5.95 3.63
N THR A 80 5.81 -6.25 3.05
CA THR A 80 5.53 -5.93 1.64
C THR A 80 4.79 -4.59 1.54
N MET A 81 5.55 -3.50 1.34
CA MET A 81 5.05 -2.12 1.33
C MET A 81 4.31 -1.75 0.04
N ALA A 82 4.72 -2.32 -1.09
CA ALA A 82 4.04 -2.18 -2.37
C ALA A 82 3.84 -3.54 -3.03
N PHE A 83 2.68 -3.71 -3.68
CA PHE A 83 2.28 -4.95 -4.31
C PHE A 83 1.35 -4.69 -5.48
N THR A 84 1.59 -5.38 -6.60
CA THR A 84 0.67 -5.38 -7.74
C THR A 84 0.70 -6.70 -8.49
N VAL A 85 -0.44 -7.10 -9.05
CA VAL A 85 -0.58 -8.30 -9.89
C VAL A 85 -0.48 -7.88 -11.35
N VAL A 86 0.52 -8.39 -12.05
CA VAL A 86 0.79 -8.04 -13.46
C VAL A 86 0.41 -9.16 -14.43
N GLY A 87 -0.02 -10.31 -13.92
CA GLY A 87 -0.47 -11.44 -14.72
C GLY A 87 -0.81 -12.65 -13.86
N PRO A 88 -1.27 -13.76 -14.46
CA PRO A 88 -1.58 -14.99 -13.76
C PRO A 88 -0.39 -15.53 -12.98
N GLY A 89 -0.47 -15.54 -11.64
CA GLY A 89 0.61 -15.94 -10.74
C GLY A 89 1.87 -15.08 -10.84
N HIS A 90 1.78 -13.91 -11.47
CA HIS A 90 2.90 -13.02 -11.74
C HIS A 90 2.69 -11.70 -11.01
N PHE A 91 3.56 -11.42 -10.03
CA PHE A 91 3.44 -10.29 -9.11
C PHE A 91 4.71 -9.44 -9.10
N LEU A 92 4.54 -8.16 -8.85
CA LEU A 92 5.63 -7.25 -8.50
C LEU A 92 5.43 -6.76 -7.08
N GLY A 93 6.53 -6.53 -6.38
CA GLY A 93 6.51 -6.05 -5.00
C GLY A 93 7.71 -5.21 -4.64
N SER A 94 7.64 -4.62 -3.46
CA SER A 94 8.73 -3.90 -2.79
C SER A 94 8.52 -3.90 -1.29
N GLY A 95 9.52 -3.45 -0.54
CA GLY A 95 9.44 -3.29 0.91
C GLY A 95 10.71 -3.73 1.61
N HIS A 96 10.55 -4.40 2.77
CA HIS A 96 11.65 -4.80 3.62
C HIS A 96 11.74 -6.33 3.73
N PRO A 97 12.96 -6.90 3.85
CA PRO A 97 13.14 -8.35 3.91
C PRO A 97 12.55 -8.95 5.18
N ASP A 98 12.27 -10.24 5.11
CA ASP A 98 12.09 -11.05 6.32
C ASP A 98 13.37 -10.94 7.19
N LEU A 99 13.22 -10.64 8.47
CA LEU A 99 14.34 -10.44 9.39
C LEU A 99 15.23 -11.70 9.54
N ARG A 100 14.81 -12.84 9.03
CA ARG A 100 15.60 -14.09 8.96
C ARG A 100 16.53 -14.13 7.74
N GLU A 101 16.39 -13.19 6.80
CA GLU A 101 17.18 -13.12 5.57
C GLU A 101 18.29 -12.08 5.70
N ASP A 102 19.47 -12.39 5.14
CA ASP A 102 20.61 -11.46 5.05
C ASP A 102 20.50 -10.67 3.72
N LEU A 103 19.55 -9.76 3.67
CA LEU A 103 19.27 -8.88 2.53
C LEU A 103 19.34 -7.42 2.94
N PRO A 104 19.57 -6.49 1.98
CA PRO A 104 19.48 -5.04 2.24
C PRO A 104 18.12 -4.64 2.81
N ALA A 105 18.09 -3.58 3.60
CA ALA A 105 16.88 -3.07 4.26
C ALA A 105 15.75 -2.74 3.28
N HIS A 106 16.08 -2.25 2.08
CA HIS A 106 15.13 -1.98 1.01
C HIS A 106 15.28 -3.03 -0.08
N LEU A 107 14.20 -3.71 -0.43
CA LEU A 107 14.22 -4.76 -1.45
C LEU A 107 14.28 -4.20 -2.87
N GLY A 108 13.99 -2.90 -3.05
CA GLY A 108 13.82 -2.33 -4.38
C GLY A 108 12.61 -2.94 -5.09
N LEU A 109 12.68 -3.07 -6.40
CA LEU A 109 11.68 -3.81 -7.17
C LEU A 109 12.01 -5.30 -7.17
N ILE A 110 11.06 -6.10 -6.74
CA ILE A 110 11.13 -7.57 -6.73
C ILE A 110 10.00 -8.18 -7.54
N GLU A 111 10.20 -9.41 -8.01
CA GLU A 111 9.25 -10.14 -8.87
C GLU A 111 9.03 -11.55 -8.34
N SER A 112 7.78 -12.00 -8.40
CA SER A 112 7.38 -13.38 -8.25
C SER A 112 6.66 -13.86 -9.51
N THR A 113 6.97 -15.06 -9.99
CA THR A 113 6.28 -15.72 -11.12
C THR A 113 5.58 -17.01 -10.69
N ASP A 114 5.46 -17.23 -9.40
CA ASP A 114 4.88 -18.43 -8.77
C ASP A 114 3.85 -18.08 -7.68
N ALA A 115 3.10 -17.00 -7.92
CA ALA A 115 2.03 -16.52 -7.05
C ALA A 115 2.50 -16.14 -5.63
N GLY A 116 3.72 -15.60 -5.51
CA GLY A 116 4.29 -15.09 -4.27
C GLY A 116 5.05 -16.13 -3.44
N GLU A 117 5.16 -17.37 -3.91
CA GLU A 117 5.90 -18.42 -3.20
C GLU A 117 7.39 -18.12 -3.11
N SER A 118 7.96 -17.54 -4.17
CA SER A 118 9.34 -17.05 -4.18
C SER A 118 9.46 -15.68 -4.86
N TRP A 119 10.49 -14.92 -4.46
CA TRP A 119 10.76 -13.59 -4.96
C TRP A 119 12.20 -13.45 -5.42
N SER A 120 12.39 -12.71 -6.52
CA SER A 120 13.70 -12.40 -7.08
C SER A 120 13.88 -10.89 -7.23
N PRO A 121 15.05 -10.33 -6.93
CA PRO A 121 15.31 -8.91 -7.14
C PRO A 121 15.36 -8.58 -8.63
N LEU A 122 14.74 -7.48 -9.04
CA LEU A 122 14.80 -6.94 -10.39
C LEU A 122 15.71 -5.72 -10.48
N ALA A 123 15.49 -4.71 -9.62
CA ALA A 123 16.22 -3.45 -9.66
C ALA A 123 16.23 -2.72 -8.32
N LEU A 124 17.17 -1.81 -8.14
CA LEU A 124 17.28 -0.84 -7.05
C LEU A 124 17.27 -1.48 -5.65
N GLN A 125 17.73 -2.72 -5.53
CA GLN A 125 17.89 -3.41 -4.25
C GLN A 125 18.90 -2.66 -3.37
N GLY A 126 18.51 -2.33 -2.15
CA GLY A 126 19.29 -1.51 -1.21
C GLY A 126 19.20 -0.01 -1.48
N GLU A 127 18.52 0.44 -2.53
CA GLU A 127 18.49 1.83 -2.97
C GLU A 127 17.10 2.46 -2.86
N ALA A 128 16.02 1.73 -3.25
CA ALA A 128 14.67 2.28 -3.28
C ALA A 128 13.71 1.51 -2.35
N ASP A 129 12.79 2.25 -1.74
CA ASP A 129 11.68 1.76 -0.93
C ASP A 129 10.36 2.15 -1.58
N PHE A 130 9.87 1.29 -2.48
CA PHE A 130 8.64 1.59 -3.19
C PHE A 130 7.41 1.30 -2.33
N HIS A 131 6.54 2.29 -2.22
CA HIS A 131 5.24 2.20 -1.53
C HIS A 131 4.04 2.18 -2.51
N ILE A 132 4.26 2.50 -3.79
CA ILE A 132 3.25 2.38 -4.84
C ILE A 132 3.90 1.69 -6.04
N LEU A 133 3.21 0.73 -6.62
CA LEU A 133 3.54 0.09 -7.89
C LEU A 133 2.28 0.08 -8.76
N GLU A 134 2.25 0.92 -9.79
CA GLU A 134 1.11 1.08 -10.69
C GLU A 134 1.48 0.70 -12.11
N PRO A 135 1.03 -0.45 -12.61
CA PRO A 135 1.23 -0.87 -14.00
C PRO A 135 0.32 -0.09 -14.95
N ALA A 136 0.86 0.31 -16.11
CA ALA A 136 0.12 1.02 -17.15
C ALA A 136 0.62 0.60 -18.54
N GLY A 137 -0.06 -0.30 -19.20
CA GLY A 137 0.40 -0.91 -20.43
C GLY A 137 1.75 -1.60 -20.25
N ASP A 138 2.75 -1.18 -21.02
CA ASP A 138 4.13 -1.73 -20.91
C ASP A 138 4.95 -1.03 -19.81
N ALA A 139 4.47 0.10 -19.27
CA ALA A 139 5.17 0.85 -18.23
C ALA A 139 4.75 0.41 -16.82
N LEU A 140 5.65 0.64 -15.87
CA LEU A 140 5.41 0.57 -14.44
C LEU A 140 5.77 1.93 -13.82
N TYR A 141 4.90 2.48 -13.02
CA TYR A 141 5.16 3.64 -12.18
C TYR A 141 5.40 3.17 -10.75
N ALA A 142 6.51 3.61 -10.16
CA ALA A 142 6.95 3.20 -8.84
C ALA A 142 7.24 4.43 -7.98
N TYR A 143 6.57 4.59 -6.85
CA TYR A 143 6.80 5.70 -5.94
C TYR A 143 7.75 5.28 -4.82
N ASP A 144 8.94 5.88 -4.82
CA ASP A 144 9.95 5.71 -3.78
C ASP A 144 9.66 6.67 -2.61
N ALA A 145 9.21 6.11 -1.50
CA ALA A 145 8.83 6.87 -0.30
C ALA A 145 10.02 7.55 0.38
N THR A 146 11.23 6.99 0.24
CA THR A 146 12.45 7.56 0.83
C THR A 146 12.85 8.87 0.17
N SER A 147 12.75 8.94 -1.15
CA SER A 147 13.13 10.14 -1.93
C SER A 147 11.93 11.02 -2.29
N GLY A 148 10.68 10.53 -2.13
CA GLY A 148 9.47 11.22 -2.57
C GLY A 148 9.34 11.34 -4.08
N ARG A 149 9.92 10.39 -4.85
CA ARG A 149 9.94 10.41 -6.31
C ARG A 149 9.01 9.36 -6.89
N LEU A 150 8.22 9.76 -7.89
CA LEU A 150 7.53 8.85 -8.78
C LEU A 150 8.43 8.57 -9.98
N LEU A 151 8.80 7.33 -10.15
CA LEU A 151 9.68 6.84 -11.19
C LEU A 151 8.87 6.04 -12.22
N ARG A 152 9.30 6.07 -13.48
CA ARG A 152 8.72 5.30 -14.58
C ARG A 152 9.76 4.35 -15.17
N THR A 153 9.37 3.13 -15.48
CA THR A 153 10.19 2.16 -16.19
C THR A 153 9.37 1.38 -17.22
N GLU A 154 9.97 1.01 -18.35
CA GLU A 154 9.39 0.07 -19.32
C GLU A 154 10.11 -1.28 -19.30
N ASP A 155 11.36 -1.31 -18.87
CA ASP A 155 12.21 -2.51 -18.86
C ASP A 155 12.41 -3.10 -17.45
N ARG A 156 11.85 -2.45 -16.40
CA ARG A 156 12.00 -2.79 -14.98
C ARG A 156 13.45 -2.76 -14.48
N LYS A 157 14.34 -2.05 -15.19
CA LYS A 157 15.76 -1.93 -14.88
C LYS A 157 16.23 -0.49 -14.86
N SER A 158 15.78 0.30 -15.83
CA SER A 158 16.09 1.72 -15.98
C SER A 158 14.87 2.53 -15.55
N PHE A 159 15.08 3.56 -14.75
CA PHE A 159 14.01 4.37 -14.18
C PHE A 159 14.24 5.84 -14.50
N ASP A 160 13.20 6.50 -15.01
CA ASP A 160 13.15 7.93 -15.25
C ASP A 160 12.24 8.59 -14.21
N GLU A 161 12.64 9.73 -13.66
CA GLU A 161 11.83 10.50 -12.74
C GLU A 161 10.70 11.21 -13.50
N VAL A 162 9.45 11.02 -13.04
CA VAL A 162 8.26 11.66 -13.60
C VAL A 162 7.80 12.81 -12.71
N PHE A 163 7.83 12.63 -11.39
CA PHE A 163 7.33 13.61 -10.44
C PHE A 163 8.09 13.52 -9.12
N GLN A 164 8.18 14.63 -8.40
CA GLN A 164 8.69 14.67 -7.04
C GLN A 164 7.71 15.42 -6.13
N GLY A 165 7.30 14.77 -5.06
CA GLY A 165 6.39 15.28 -4.06
C GLY A 165 5.69 14.15 -3.28
N PRO A 166 4.95 14.46 -2.21
CA PRO A 166 4.27 13.45 -1.41
C PRO A 166 3.06 12.88 -2.16
N LEU A 167 3.01 11.56 -2.31
CA LEU A 167 1.87 10.82 -2.88
C LEU A 167 1.43 9.71 -1.93
N ILE A 168 0.12 9.47 -1.88
CA ILE A 168 -0.51 8.37 -1.13
C ILE A 168 -0.97 7.27 -2.08
N SER A 169 -1.50 7.65 -3.26
CA SER A 169 -1.99 6.70 -4.25
C SER A 169 -1.78 7.26 -5.65
N VAL A 170 -1.56 6.36 -6.61
CA VAL A 170 -1.46 6.68 -8.04
C VAL A 170 -2.29 5.65 -8.80
N ALA A 171 -3.05 6.09 -9.78
CA ALA A 171 -3.81 5.25 -10.69
C ALA A 171 -3.57 5.69 -12.13
N ALA A 172 -3.30 4.74 -13.00
CA ALA A 172 -3.16 4.96 -14.44
C ALA A 172 -4.50 4.68 -15.13
N VAL A 173 -4.95 5.62 -15.94
CA VAL A 173 -6.16 5.43 -16.74
C VAL A 173 -5.77 4.97 -18.13
N ASP A 174 -6.23 3.78 -18.53
CA ASP A 174 -5.93 3.18 -19.84
C ASP A 174 -6.18 4.15 -21.00
N GLY A 175 -5.20 4.22 -21.92
CA GLY A 175 -5.23 5.11 -23.08
C GLY A 175 -4.96 6.58 -22.77
N SER A 176 -4.63 6.93 -21.54
CA SER A 176 -4.23 8.27 -21.11
C SER A 176 -2.73 8.33 -20.81
N VAL A 177 -2.11 9.46 -21.11
CA VAL A 177 -0.74 9.77 -20.64
C VAL A 177 -0.79 10.43 -19.25
N ALA A 178 -1.97 10.70 -18.70
CA ALA A 178 -2.12 11.30 -17.39
C ALA A 178 -2.35 10.22 -16.33
N LEU A 179 -1.59 10.31 -15.26
CA LEU A 179 -1.83 9.60 -14.01
C LEU A 179 -2.75 10.44 -13.12
N ILE A 180 -3.61 9.78 -12.37
CA ILE A 180 -4.39 10.42 -11.31
C ILE A 180 -3.76 10.02 -9.99
N ALA A 181 -3.43 10.99 -9.16
CA ALA A 181 -2.75 10.77 -7.89
C ALA A 181 -3.47 11.47 -6.74
N THR A 182 -3.27 10.98 -5.52
CA THR A 182 -3.68 11.65 -4.29
C THR A 182 -2.47 11.98 -3.44
N ASP A 183 -2.50 13.14 -2.80
CA ASP A 183 -1.51 13.55 -1.80
C ASP A 183 -1.97 13.24 -0.36
N GLY A 184 -1.14 13.63 0.62
CA GLY A 184 -1.41 13.40 2.05
C GLY A 184 -2.63 14.14 2.61
N ASP A 185 -3.15 15.15 1.91
CA ASP A 185 -4.35 15.89 2.28
C ASP A 185 -5.61 15.35 1.59
N GLY A 186 -5.44 14.31 0.76
CA GLY A 186 -6.53 13.69 -0.01
C GLY A 186 -6.92 14.50 -1.25
N GLN A 187 -6.08 15.42 -1.69
CA GLN A 187 -6.28 16.21 -2.91
C GLN A 187 -5.96 15.37 -4.14
N LEU A 188 -6.79 15.50 -5.16
CA LEU A 188 -6.61 14.83 -6.44
C LEU A 188 -5.74 15.66 -7.38
N HIS A 189 -4.76 15.01 -7.99
CA HIS A 189 -3.87 15.61 -8.98
C HIS A 189 -3.86 14.79 -10.27
N SER A 190 -3.73 15.47 -11.40
CA SER A 190 -3.37 14.86 -12.67
C SER A 190 -1.88 15.14 -12.92
N ILE A 191 -1.10 14.10 -13.15
CA ILE A 191 0.33 14.17 -13.47
C ILE A 191 0.50 13.70 -14.91
N ASP A 192 1.03 14.53 -15.80
CA ASP A 192 1.41 14.10 -17.13
C ASP A 192 2.65 13.18 -17.03
N ALA A 193 2.50 11.94 -17.46
CA ALA A 193 3.50 10.90 -17.27
C ALA A 193 4.77 11.07 -18.13
N ILE A 194 4.78 12.03 -19.06
CA ILE A 194 5.91 12.33 -19.94
C ILE A 194 6.64 13.58 -19.48
N SER A 195 5.90 14.68 -19.22
CA SER A 195 6.46 15.97 -18.85
C SER A 195 6.61 16.19 -17.35
N GLY A 196 5.91 15.41 -16.53
CA GLY A 196 5.80 15.62 -15.09
C GLY A 196 4.93 16.82 -14.72
N GLU A 197 4.26 17.48 -15.68
CA GLU A 197 3.39 18.60 -15.39
C GLU A 197 2.22 18.15 -14.53
N THR A 198 1.99 18.88 -13.44
CA THR A 198 0.98 18.55 -12.43
C THR A 198 -0.14 19.58 -12.44
N ARG A 199 -1.36 19.10 -12.34
CA ARG A 199 -2.54 19.96 -12.21
C ARG A 199 -3.45 19.41 -11.11
N GLU A 200 -3.83 20.25 -10.16
CA GLU A 200 -4.85 19.92 -9.19
C GLU A 200 -6.21 19.69 -9.89
N LEU A 201 -6.89 18.62 -9.51
CA LEU A 201 -8.24 18.29 -9.92
C LEU A 201 -9.18 18.65 -8.77
N GLY A 202 -10.30 19.28 -9.12
CA GLY A 202 -11.39 19.39 -8.15
C GLY A 202 -11.99 18.02 -7.90
N GLY A 203 -12.69 17.85 -6.77
CA GLY A 203 -13.36 16.58 -6.48
C GLY A 203 -13.46 16.27 -4.99
N PRO A 204 -13.92 15.08 -4.64
CA PRO A 204 -13.98 14.63 -3.25
C PRO A 204 -12.56 14.37 -2.72
N SER A 205 -12.36 14.56 -1.42
CA SER A 205 -11.19 14.04 -0.75
C SER A 205 -11.11 12.53 -1.00
N THR A 206 -9.95 12.03 -1.38
CA THR A 206 -9.76 10.63 -1.77
C THR A 206 -8.45 10.13 -1.18
N MET A 207 -8.47 8.94 -0.57
CA MET A 207 -7.29 8.34 0.03
C MET A 207 -6.60 7.39 -0.95
N TYR A 208 -7.33 6.41 -1.45
CA TYR A 208 -6.80 5.44 -2.40
C TYR A 208 -7.58 5.46 -3.71
N LEU A 209 -6.87 5.19 -4.77
CA LEU A 209 -7.37 5.11 -6.14
C LEU A 209 -7.07 3.75 -6.73
N ASP A 210 -7.91 3.31 -7.66
CA ASP A 210 -7.64 2.17 -8.54
C ASP A 210 -8.45 2.31 -9.83
N THR A 211 -8.08 1.60 -10.89
CA THR A 211 -8.76 1.63 -12.18
C THR A 211 -9.19 0.25 -12.64
N THR A 212 -10.34 0.19 -13.30
CA THR A 212 -10.74 -1.01 -14.05
C THR A 212 -10.15 -1.00 -15.45
N PRO A 213 -10.03 -2.17 -16.11
CA PRO A 213 -9.56 -2.27 -17.50
C PRO A 213 -10.41 -1.50 -18.53
N ASP A 214 -11.63 -1.10 -18.20
CA ASP A 214 -12.47 -0.26 -19.06
C ASP A 214 -12.25 1.26 -18.82
N GLY A 215 -11.25 1.63 -18.01
CA GLY A 215 -10.88 3.00 -17.73
C GLY A 215 -11.76 3.69 -16.68
N THR A 216 -12.60 2.97 -15.96
CA THR A 216 -13.33 3.52 -14.82
C THR A 216 -12.36 3.70 -13.65
N LEU A 217 -12.18 4.93 -13.21
CA LEU A 217 -11.43 5.28 -12.01
C LEU A 217 -12.33 5.13 -10.80
N ALA A 218 -11.86 4.45 -9.77
CA ALA A 218 -12.52 4.37 -8.48
C ALA A 218 -11.64 4.98 -7.39
N GLY A 219 -12.27 5.55 -6.38
CA GLY A 219 -11.60 6.10 -5.22
C GLY A 219 -12.37 5.84 -3.94
N ILE A 220 -11.64 5.72 -2.84
CA ILE A 220 -12.20 5.60 -1.50
C ILE A 220 -11.64 6.71 -0.63
N ASP A 221 -12.51 7.38 0.12
CA ASP A 221 -12.11 8.42 1.05
C ASP A 221 -11.77 7.87 2.45
N PRO A 222 -11.20 8.70 3.37
CA PRO A 222 -10.88 8.26 4.73
C PRO A 222 -12.08 7.76 5.55
N ASP A 223 -13.30 8.17 5.20
CA ASP A 223 -14.54 7.76 5.86
C ASP A 223 -15.12 6.47 5.27
N GLY A 224 -14.44 5.89 4.27
CA GLY A 224 -14.83 4.64 3.64
C GLY A 224 -15.86 4.79 2.51
N VAL A 225 -16.15 6.01 2.04
CA VAL A 225 -17.09 6.21 0.93
C VAL A 225 -16.41 5.94 -0.41
N VAL A 226 -16.99 5.03 -1.19
CA VAL A 226 -16.49 4.62 -2.50
C VAL A 226 -17.18 5.41 -3.61
N ARG A 227 -16.39 6.00 -4.48
CA ARG A 227 -16.86 6.77 -5.63
C ARG A 227 -16.17 6.31 -6.91
N VAL A 228 -16.85 6.49 -8.04
CA VAL A 228 -16.32 6.20 -9.36
C VAL A 228 -16.42 7.41 -10.29
N SER A 229 -15.46 7.51 -11.19
CA SER A 229 -15.39 8.49 -12.26
C SER A 229 -15.14 7.79 -13.60
N THR A 230 -15.84 8.23 -14.66
CA THR A 230 -15.66 7.76 -16.03
C THR A 230 -15.09 8.85 -16.95
N ASP A 231 -14.64 9.95 -16.37
CA ASP A 231 -14.10 11.11 -17.08
C ASP A 231 -12.74 11.58 -16.50
N THR A 232 -11.93 10.62 -16.06
CA THR A 232 -10.58 10.84 -15.52
C THR A 232 -10.56 11.78 -14.30
N GLY A 233 -11.46 11.52 -13.35
CA GLY A 233 -11.48 12.24 -12.06
C GLY A 233 -12.15 13.62 -12.08
N ARG A 234 -12.82 14.00 -13.17
CA ARG A 234 -13.48 15.32 -13.27
C ARG A 234 -14.84 15.36 -12.58
N ALA A 235 -15.59 14.26 -12.69
CA ALA A 235 -16.86 14.10 -11.99
C ALA A 235 -16.89 12.73 -11.29
N TRP A 236 -17.47 12.72 -10.10
CA TRP A 236 -17.52 11.54 -9.24
C TRP A 236 -18.95 11.19 -8.85
N ARG A 237 -19.23 9.90 -8.79
CA ARG A 237 -20.51 9.36 -8.34
C ARG A 237 -20.27 8.36 -7.22
N GLU A 238 -20.91 8.53 -6.10
CA GLU A 238 -20.91 7.59 -5.00
C GLU A 238 -21.57 6.27 -5.41
N VAL A 239 -20.94 5.15 -5.04
CA VAL A 239 -21.42 3.81 -5.38
C VAL A 239 -21.60 2.91 -4.16
N GLY A 240 -21.06 3.29 -3.01
CA GLY A 240 -21.19 2.55 -1.77
C GLY A 240 -20.26 3.06 -0.68
N SER A 241 -20.22 2.35 0.42
CA SER A 241 -19.31 2.62 1.53
C SER A 241 -18.95 1.35 2.27
N ILE A 242 -17.82 1.37 2.97
CA ILE A 242 -17.40 0.38 3.96
C ILE A 242 -17.40 1.03 5.34
N ASP A 243 -17.51 0.24 6.38
CA ASP A 243 -17.36 0.72 7.75
C ASP A 243 -15.88 0.83 8.12
N GLY A 244 -15.46 1.96 8.67
CA GLY A 244 -14.11 2.21 9.14
C GLY A 244 -13.18 2.81 8.08
N GLN A 245 -11.96 3.13 8.52
CA GLN A 245 -10.92 3.71 7.66
C GLN A 245 -10.30 2.62 6.78
N PRO A 246 -10.20 2.84 5.45
CA PRO A 246 -9.55 1.88 4.56
C PRO A 246 -8.03 1.84 4.81
N ALA A 247 -7.45 0.65 4.78
CA ALA A 247 -6.00 0.45 4.81
C ALA A 247 -5.41 0.27 3.41
N ALA A 248 -6.19 -0.29 2.47
CA ALA A 248 -5.84 -0.45 1.07
C ALA A 248 -7.13 -0.55 0.24
N PHE A 249 -7.01 -0.38 -1.07
CA PHE A 249 -8.14 -0.42 -1.98
C PHE A 249 -7.75 -1.06 -3.30
N THR A 250 -8.61 -1.89 -3.85
CA THR A 250 -8.53 -2.39 -5.22
C THR A 250 -9.92 -2.65 -5.77
N ILE A 251 -10.06 -2.56 -7.10
CA ILE A 251 -11.28 -2.91 -7.81
C ILE A 251 -10.97 -3.99 -8.85
N SER A 252 -11.87 -4.96 -9.01
CA SER A 252 -11.76 -5.96 -10.05
C SER A 252 -12.91 -5.83 -11.05
N ALA A 253 -12.65 -6.13 -12.33
CA ALA A 253 -13.66 -6.15 -13.39
C ALA A 253 -14.75 -7.21 -13.16
N GLN A 254 -14.59 -8.07 -12.17
CA GLN A 254 -15.51 -9.18 -11.90
C GLN A 254 -16.65 -8.79 -10.95
N CYS A 255 -17.45 -7.82 -11.33
CA CYS A 255 -18.80 -7.71 -10.80
C CYS A 255 -19.61 -8.89 -11.33
N ARG A 256 -19.59 -10.05 -10.67
CA ARG A 256 -20.46 -11.18 -11.05
C ARG A 256 -21.90 -10.70 -10.97
N ARG A 257 -22.55 -10.60 -12.13
CA ARG A 257 -24.01 -10.44 -12.16
C ARG A 257 -24.62 -11.55 -11.30
N PRO A 258 -25.53 -11.25 -10.37
CA PRO A 258 -26.17 -12.28 -9.56
C PRO A 258 -26.75 -13.32 -10.53
N ARG A 259 -26.41 -14.60 -10.31
CA ARG A 259 -26.97 -15.70 -11.12
C ARG A 259 -28.48 -15.57 -11.06
N LYS A 260 -29.13 -15.28 -12.21
CA LYS A 260 -30.57 -15.40 -12.31
C LYS A 260 -30.91 -16.83 -11.90
N ASN A 261 -31.60 -17.00 -10.76
CA ASN A 261 -32.19 -18.27 -10.36
C ASN A 261 -33.03 -18.75 -11.52
N GLU A 262 -32.55 -19.71 -12.28
CA GLU A 262 -33.37 -20.49 -13.22
C GLU A 262 -34.38 -21.23 -12.36
N ARG A 263 -35.57 -20.65 -12.27
CA ARG A 263 -36.74 -21.34 -11.69
C ARG A 263 -36.91 -22.63 -12.49
N ARG A 264 -36.61 -23.75 -11.83
CA ARG A 264 -36.96 -25.08 -12.36
C ARG A 264 -38.45 -25.05 -12.71
N ARG A 265 -38.75 -25.15 -13.99
CA ARG A 265 -40.15 -25.42 -14.44
C ARG A 265 -40.52 -26.78 -13.89
N PRO A 266 -41.71 -26.94 -13.24
CA PRO A 266 -42.19 -28.27 -12.88
C PRO A 266 -42.41 -29.06 -14.18
N ARG A 267 -41.91 -30.30 -14.21
CA ARG A 267 -42.26 -31.27 -15.26
C ARG A 267 -43.72 -31.66 -15.08
N SER A 268 -44.50 -31.41 -16.09
CA SER A 268 -45.87 -31.98 -16.30
C SER A 268 -45.79 -33.44 -16.66
#